data_10df00ee3ab7458751ae5e75d34511ef
#
_entry.id   10df00ee3ab7458751ae5e75d34511ef
#
_cell.length_a   1.000
_cell.length_b   1.000
_cell.length_c   1.000
_cell.angle_alpha   90.00
_cell.angle_beta   90.00
_cell.angle_gamma   90.00
#
_symmetry.space_group_name_H-M   'P 1'
#
loop_
_entity.id
_entity.type
_entity.pdbx_description
1 polymer ?
#
loop_
_entity_poly.entity_id
_entity_poly.type
_entity_poly.pdbx_seq_one_letter_code
_entity_poly.pdbx_strand_id
1 'polypeptide(L)'
;MTPLKNRSRLPVRPSPKRETLRVFAGAVIVAGALATLLRAEPSVYPTGTTIYDPAKTYNSFVLFAGGDNVSRLIDLNGKVAHEWKFGGQPVAYLDPALAGGAKGHVFVTLETEEGNGTDLVPGRPQTRVVKTVGEVDWDGKKVWDFGASAPGGRARQHHDIARLPNGNTLVLSNIAYPLPGFAAPQVLDDVAYEVNPDGDIVWTWAASDHIDEIGFTSDELKLVKGSKGADYLHVNNLKPLGPNHWFDEGDQRFAPDNLIFDSREANFIAIIDRKTRKIAWTLGPHFPSPATEGGGFSRKLPRPVDQISGQHDAQIIPKGLPGAGNLLVFDNQGAAGYPPAPVSLTGGSRVLEINPATNEIVWQYSAANSGNAGWSFRSTHISSARRLPNGNTFIDEGQIGRFFQVTPAGEIVWEYVNPYPRRGKDAETGAPTVNYNVYRAQPVPYEWAPDGTPHSEIAVVPPDNAAFHVPTKEK
;
A
#
# COMPACT_ATOMS: atom_id res chain seq x y z
N MET A 1 -25.62 69.75 38.47
CA MET A 1 -26.88 70.02 39.17
C MET A 1 -27.93 69.06 38.68
N THR A 2 -28.37 68.27 39.61
CA THR A 2 -29.53 67.32 39.55
C THR A 2 -30.84 68.06 39.17
N PRO A 3 -32.01 67.38 38.81
CA PRO A 3 -32.48 66.12 39.42
C PRO A 3 -33.26 65.12 38.52
N LEU A 4 -33.37 63.94 39.09
CA LEU A 4 -34.34 62.85 39.06
C LEU A 4 -35.83 63.13 38.72
N LYS A 5 -36.45 62.10 38.10
CA LYS A 5 -37.78 61.42 38.27
C LYS A 5 -38.36 61.08 36.89
N ASN A 6 -38.91 59.91 36.59
CA ASN A 6 -39.99 59.26 37.29
C ASN A 6 -40.18 57.79 36.75
N ARG A 7 -40.61 56.90 37.58
CA ARG A 7 -41.01 55.54 37.26
C ARG A 7 -42.39 55.53 36.58
N SER A 8 -42.56 54.64 35.55
CA SER A 8 -43.91 54.18 35.19
C SER A 8 -43.90 52.66 34.98
N ARG A 9 -44.88 52.04 35.57
CA ARG A 9 -45.12 50.60 35.70
C ARG A 9 -45.55 50.01 34.35
N LEU A 10 -45.04 48.80 34.03
CA LEU A 10 -45.49 47.95 32.92
C LEU A 10 -46.64 47.06 33.38
N PRO A 11 -47.63 46.81 32.53
CA PRO A 11 -48.76 45.93 32.83
C PRO A 11 -48.47 44.46 32.69
N VAL A 12 -48.99 43.64 33.56
CA VAL A 12 -48.97 42.17 33.57
C VAL A 12 -49.85 41.65 32.42
N ARG A 13 -49.33 40.78 31.61
CA ARG A 13 -50.06 39.97 30.61
C ARG A 13 -50.41 38.59 31.18
N PRO A 14 -51.59 38.04 30.88
CA PRO A 14 -52.00 36.73 31.35
C PRO A 14 -51.35 35.59 30.55
N SER A 15 -51.10 34.43 31.19
CA SER A 15 -50.54 33.21 30.63
C SER A 15 -51.48 32.57 29.59
N PRO A 16 -50.98 32.08 28.46
CA PRO A 16 -51.76 31.22 27.57
C PRO A 16 -51.72 29.77 28.05
N LYS A 17 -52.85 29.13 27.85
CA LYS A 17 -53.20 27.78 28.26
C LYS A 17 -52.38 26.71 27.58
N ARG A 18 -52.17 25.61 28.28
CA ARG A 18 -51.57 24.33 27.85
C ARG A 18 -52.36 23.73 26.69
N GLU A 19 -51.88 23.81 25.45
CA GLU A 19 -52.32 22.92 24.35
C GLU A 19 -51.35 22.80 23.17
N THR A 20 -50.06 23.19 23.27
CA THR A 20 -49.13 23.09 22.17
C THR A 20 -47.79 22.40 22.56
N LEU A 21 -47.87 21.33 23.33
CA LEU A 21 -46.68 20.60 23.76
C LEU A 21 -46.65 19.12 23.31
N ARG A 22 -47.22 18.82 22.16
CA ARG A 22 -47.18 17.43 21.63
C ARG A 22 -46.63 17.27 20.22
N VAL A 23 -46.17 18.30 19.55
CA VAL A 23 -45.62 18.21 18.17
C VAL A 23 -44.10 18.44 18.09
N PHE A 24 -43.44 18.93 19.13
CA PHE A 24 -42.00 19.16 19.12
C PHE A 24 -41.16 18.03 19.69
N ALA A 25 -41.73 17.01 20.30
CA ALA A 25 -40.96 15.87 20.84
C ALA A 25 -40.63 14.81 19.79
N GLY A 26 -41.30 14.81 18.64
CA GLY A 26 -41.03 13.84 17.56
C GLY A 26 -39.87 14.22 16.59
N ALA A 27 -39.57 15.51 16.48
CA ALA A 27 -38.54 15.98 15.53
C ALA A 27 -37.13 16.02 16.12
N VAL A 28 -36.96 15.98 17.44
CA VAL A 28 -35.66 16.01 18.11
C VAL A 28 -35.08 14.60 18.25
N ILE A 29 -35.92 13.55 18.25
CA ILE A 29 -35.43 12.15 18.32
C ILE A 29 -34.91 11.63 16.97
N VAL A 30 -35.42 12.16 15.85
CA VAL A 30 -34.95 11.78 14.50
C VAL A 30 -33.66 12.51 14.12
N ALA A 31 -33.40 13.69 14.65
CA ALA A 31 -32.13 14.41 14.43
C ALA A 31 -30.98 13.89 15.31
N GLY A 32 -31.28 13.24 16.44
CA GLY A 32 -30.25 12.62 17.29
C GLY A 32 -29.78 11.26 16.81
N ALA A 33 -30.59 10.55 16.01
CA ALA A 33 -30.22 9.23 15.46
C ALA A 33 -29.45 9.30 14.15
N LEU A 34 -29.34 10.48 13.52
CA LEU A 34 -28.54 10.71 12.29
C LEU A 34 -27.16 11.35 12.55
N ALA A 35 -26.83 11.65 13.81
CA ALA A 35 -25.55 12.23 14.19
C ALA A 35 -24.56 11.21 14.79
N THR A 36 -24.88 9.92 14.80
CA THR A 36 -23.94 8.83 15.08
C THR A 36 -23.29 8.30 13.81
N LEU A 37 -23.29 9.11 12.75
CA LEU A 37 -22.61 8.78 11.50
C LEU A 37 -21.11 9.02 11.63
N LEU A 38 -20.36 7.89 11.57
CA LEU A 38 -19.06 7.81 10.96
C LEU A 38 -17.91 8.47 11.72
N ARG A 39 -17.59 7.96 12.89
CA ARG A 39 -16.24 8.06 13.40
C ARG A 39 -15.57 6.72 13.23
N ALA A 40 -14.96 6.50 12.06
CA ALA A 40 -13.90 5.54 11.97
C ALA A 40 -12.73 6.13 12.77
N GLU A 41 -12.65 5.83 14.04
CA GLU A 41 -11.51 6.18 14.86
C GLU A 41 -10.39 5.18 14.59
N PRO A 42 -9.10 5.61 14.64
CA PRO A 42 -7.99 4.67 14.62
C PRO A 42 -8.21 3.63 15.71
N SER A 43 -7.84 2.38 15.43
CA SER A 43 -7.97 1.32 16.42
C SER A 43 -7.23 1.69 17.69
N VAL A 44 -7.93 1.62 18.80
CA VAL A 44 -7.33 1.70 20.15
C VAL A 44 -6.83 0.34 20.62
N TYR A 45 -7.16 -0.72 19.88
CA TYR A 45 -6.71 -2.09 20.18
C TYR A 45 -5.49 -2.43 19.35
N PRO A 46 -4.45 -2.98 19.95
CA PRO A 46 -3.19 -3.21 19.26
C PRO A 46 -3.25 -4.36 18.24
N THR A 47 -4.20 -5.32 18.35
CA THR A 47 -4.20 -6.52 17.48
C THR A 47 -5.59 -7.09 17.25
N GLY A 48 -5.75 -7.80 16.11
CA GLY A 48 -6.99 -8.46 15.71
C GLY A 48 -7.93 -7.55 14.94
N THR A 49 -9.13 -8.06 14.64
CA THR A 49 -10.19 -7.29 13.98
C THR A 49 -10.85 -6.34 14.98
N THR A 50 -10.87 -5.06 14.68
CA THR A 50 -11.36 -3.99 15.56
C THR A 50 -12.59 -3.31 15.00
N ILE A 51 -12.80 -3.38 13.68
CA ILE A 51 -13.99 -2.90 12.97
C ILE A 51 -14.37 -3.96 11.95
N TYR A 52 -15.66 -4.32 11.89
CA TYR A 52 -16.18 -5.15 10.81
C TYR A 52 -17.68 -4.93 10.63
N ASP A 53 -18.03 -4.30 9.52
CA ASP A 53 -19.42 -4.19 9.03
C ASP A 53 -19.58 -5.10 7.81
N PRO A 54 -20.10 -6.34 7.97
CA PRO A 54 -20.21 -7.30 6.86
C PRO A 54 -21.10 -6.82 5.70
N ALA A 55 -22.04 -5.91 5.97
CA ALA A 55 -22.96 -5.41 4.94
C ALA A 55 -22.29 -4.39 3.99
N LYS A 56 -21.25 -3.70 4.45
CA LYS A 56 -20.54 -2.69 3.67
C LYS A 56 -19.18 -3.18 3.17
N THR A 57 -18.63 -4.20 3.80
CA THR A 57 -17.31 -4.76 3.47
C THR A 57 -17.40 -5.65 2.23
N TYR A 58 -16.34 -5.70 1.42
CA TYR A 58 -16.16 -6.79 0.47
C TYR A 58 -15.63 -7.99 1.25
N ASN A 59 -16.50 -8.98 1.46
CA ASN A 59 -16.18 -10.18 2.23
C ASN A 59 -15.25 -11.09 1.45
N SER A 60 -14.09 -11.41 2.03
CA SER A 60 -13.00 -12.17 1.41
C SER A 60 -12.07 -12.72 2.48
N PHE A 61 -11.13 -13.56 2.11
CA PHE A 61 -9.94 -13.79 2.93
C PHE A 61 -8.93 -12.64 2.77
N VAL A 62 -7.95 -12.59 3.68
CA VAL A 62 -6.76 -11.75 3.56
C VAL A 62 -5.52 -12.61 3.70
N LEU A 63 -4.64 -12.55 2.69
CA LEU A 63 -3.35 -13.25 2.64
C LEU A 63 -2.23 -12.27 2.98
N PHE A 64 -1.36 -12.62 3.94
CA PHE A 64 -0.16 -11.86 4.27
C PHE A 64 0.92 -12.74 4.91
N ALA A 65 2.16 -12.26 4.87
CA ALA A 65 3.26 -12.87 5.63
C ALA A 65 3.51 -12.06 6.91
N GLY A 66 3.45 -12.71 8.06
CA GLY A 66 3.79 -12.10 9.34
C GLY A 66 5.30 -11.92 9.52
N GLY A 67 5.70 -11.12 10.51
CA GLY A 67 7.10 -10.91 10.86
C GLY A 67 7.80 -12.16 11.42
N ASP A 68 7.03 -13.15 11.82
CA ASP A 68 7.48 -14.47 12.28
C ASP A 68 7.83 -15.45 11.14
N ASN A 69 7.81 -14.98 9.89
CA ASN A 69 8.12 -15.75 8.68
C ASN A 69 7.11 -16.86 8.37
N VAL A 70 5.84 -16.63 8.72
CA VAL A 70 4.71 -17.51 8.41
C VAL A 70 3.73 -16.73 7.54
N SER A 71 3.33 -17.31 6.42
CA SER A 71 2.26 -16.77 5.58
C SER A 71 0.92 -17.28 6.07
N ARG A 72 -0.07 -16.38 6.16
CA ARG A 72 -1.39 -16.66 6.71
C ARG A 72 -2.50 -16.21 5.79
N LEU A 73 -3.52 -17.03 5.75
CA LEU A 73 -4.84 -16.68 5.23
C LEU A 73 -5.77 -16.52 6.43
N ILE A 74 -6.32 -15.32 6.61
CA ILE A 74 -7.29 -15.04 7.68
C ILE A 74 -8.65 -14.71 7.11
N ASP A 75 -9.72 -15.00 7.86
CA ASP A 75 -11.03 -14.42 7.60
C ASP A 75 -11.12 -12.98 8.13
N LEU A 76 -12.18 -12.27 7.82
CA LEU A 76 -12.33 -10.87 8.24
C LEU A 76 -12.63 -10.70 9.74
N ASN A 77 -12.90 -11.77 10.48
CA ASN A 77 -12.93 -11.77 11.93
C ASN A 77 -11.53 -11.99 12.55
N GLY A 78 -10.49 -12.12 11.69
CA GLY A 78 -9.11 -12.30 12.13
C GLY A 78 -8.74 -13.72 12.52
N LYS A 79 -9.63 -14.70 12.26
CA LYS A 79 -9.31 -16.12 12.46
C LYS A 79 -8.41 -16.61 11.34
N VAL A 80 -7.37 -17.34 11.71
CA VAL A 80 -6.53 -18.05 10.75
C VAL A 80 -7.31 -19.19 10.12
N ALA A 81 -7.55 -19.09 8.81
CA ALA A 81 -8.17 -20.12 8.01
C ALA A 81 -7.12 -21.13 7.50
N HIS A 82 -5.91 -20.64 7.21
CA HIS A 82 -4.79 -21.49 6.78
C HIS A 82 -3.43 -20.82 7.05
N GLU A 83 -2.37 -21.65 7.17
CA GLU A 83 -0.98 -21.21 7.36
C GLU A 83 -0.01 -21.99 6.48
N TRP A 84 0.94 -21.28 5.87
CA TRP A 84 2.12 -21.87 5.24
C TRP A 84 3.34 -21.53 6.09
N LYS A 85 4.18 -22.51 6.39
CA LYS A 85 5.42 -22.34 7.17
C LYS A 85 6.55 -21.71 6.35
N PHE A 86 6.20 -20.74 5.55
CA PHE A 86 7.07 -19.97 4.69
C PHE A 86 6.72 -18.49 4.81
N GLY A 87 7.72 -17.62 4.75
CA GLY A 87 7.50 -16.18 4.60
C GLY A 87 7.49 -15.77 3.13
N GLY A 88 7.36 -14.48 2.91
CA GLY A 88 7.44 -13.87 1.58
C GLY A 88 7.52 -12.35 1.70
N GLN A 89 8.16 -11.74 0.71
CA GLN A 89 8.19 -10.28 0.55
C GLN A 89 7.82 -9.90 -0.89
N PRO A 90 6.53 -9.94 -1.20
CA PRO A 90 5.39 -10.46 -0.43
C PRO A 90 5.23 -11.98 -0.53
N VAL A 91 4.36 -12.58 0.29
CA VAL A 91 3.62 -13.77 -0.11
C VAL A 91 2.62 -13.31 -1.17
N ALA A 92 2.50 -14.03 -2.29
CA ALA A 92 1.55 -13.68 -3.34
C ALA A 92 0.65 -14.87 -3.70
N TYR A 93 -0.65 -14.62 -3.82
CA TYR A 93 -1.58 -15.65 -4.29
C TYR A 93 -1.42 -15.86 -5.81
N LEU A 94 -1.68 -17.08 -6.28
CA LEU A 94 -1.78 -17.39 -7.69
C LEU A 94 -3.27 -17.42 -8.08
N ASP A 95 -3.59 -16.65 -9.13
CA ASP A 95 -4.93 -16.70 -9.70
C ASP A 95 -5.12 -18.06 -10.41
N PRO A 96 -6.08 -18.90 -9.96
CA PRO A 96 -6.33 -20.21 -10.58
C PRO A 96 -6.84 -20.11 -12.02
N ALA A 97 -7.26 -18.94 -12.48
CA ALA A 97 -7.61 -18.70 -13.89
C ALA A 97 -6.38 -18.59 -14.81
N LEU A 98 -5.18 -18.40 -14.25
CA LEU A 98 -3.95 -18.32 -15.01
C LEU A 98 -3.30 -19.70 -15.16
N ALA A 99 -2.98 -20.09 -16.38
CA ALA A 99 -2.05 -21.14 -16.77
C ALA A 99 -1.97 -22.40 -15.86
N GLY A 100 -3.04 -23.16 -15.80
CA GLY A 100 -3.09 -24.41 -15.01
C GLY A 100 -3.16 -24.16 -13.50
N GLY A 101 -3.57 -22.96 -13.10
CA GLY A 101 -3.72 -22.55 -11.72
C GLY A 101 -4.58 -23.50 -10.91
N ALA A 102 -4.17 -23.72 -9.69
CA ALA A 102 -4.92 -24.46 -8.68
C ALA A 102 -5.29 -23.54 -7.53
N LYS A 103 -6.43 -23.85 -6.90
CA LYS A 103 -6.90 -23.13 -5.70
C LYS A 103 -5.87 -23.25 -4.57
N GLY A 104 -5.64 -22.18 -3.86
CA GLY A 104 -4.81 -22.18 -2.66
C GLY A 104 -3.29 -22.22 -2.88
N HIS A 105 -2.81 -22.00 -4.12
CA HIS A 105 -1.38 -21.93 -4.38
C HIS A 105 -0.83 -20.53 -4.10
N VAL A 106 0.34 -20.45 -3.48
CA VAL A 106 1.00 -19.18 -3.14
C VAL A 106 2.47 -19.18 -3.58
N PHE A 107 2.97 -17.99 -3.93
CA PHE A 107 4.40 -17.74 -4.01
C PHE A 107 4.94 -17.38 -2.64
N VAL A 108 6.07 -18.00 -2.28
CA VAL A 108 6.73 -17.82 -1.00
C VAL A 108 8.26 -17.79 -1.17
N THR A 109 8.97 -17.31 -0.15
CA THR A 109 10.41 -17.50 -0.02
C THR A 109 10.67 -18.90 0.50
N LEU A 110 11.24 -19.78 -0.31
CA LEU A 110 11.56 -21.16 0.08
C LEU A 110 12.87 -21.24 0.89
N GLU A 111 13.89 -20.50 0.44
CA GLU A 111 15.20 -20.54 1.08
C GLU A 111 15.85 -19.15 1.07
N THR A 112 16.46 -18.80 2.21
CA THR A 112 17.36 -17.64 2.33
C THR A 112 18.73 -18.10 2.78
N GLU A 113 19.77 -17.37 2.36
CA GLU A 113 21.13 -17.60 2.87
C GLU A 113 21.76 -16.31 3.38
N GLU A 114 22.87 -16.40 4.08
CA GLU A 114 23.63 -15.22 4.52
C GLU A 114 24.26 -14.55 3.30
N GLY A 115 24.16 -13.21 3.24
CA GLY A 115 24.82 -12.41 2.22
C GLY A 115 26.32 -12.46 2.42
N ASN A 116 27.07 -12.52 1.32
CA ASN A 116 28.53 -12.53 1.31
C ASN A 116 29.08 -11.59 0.23
N GLY A 117 30.32 -11.15 0.39
CA GLY A 117 31.07 -10.41 -0.62
C GLY A 117 30.26 -9.31 -1.34
N THR A 118 29.72 -9.61 -2.51
CA THR A 118 28.94 -8.68 -3.34
C THR A 118 27.60 -8.29 -2.74
N ASP A 119 27.08 -9.04 -1.77
CA ASP A 119 25.82 -8.72 -1.07
C ASP A 119 26.01 -7.68 0.03
N LEU A 120 27.27 -7.48 0.47
CA LEU A 120 27.64 -6.50 1.50
C LEU A 120 27.94 -5.14 0.87
N VAL A 121 26.93 -4.52 0.32
CA VAL A 121 27.07 -3.23 -0.36
C VAL A 121 27.11 -2.10 0.67
N PRO A 122 28.09 -1.16 0.59
CA PRO A 122 28.16 -0.05 1.52
C PRO A 122 26.87 0.75 1.59
N GLY A 123 26.38 1.00 2.81
CA GLY A 123 25.14 1.73 3.07
C GLY A 123 23.88 0.86 3.08
N ARG A 124 23.92 -0.36 2.54
CA ARG A 124 22.79 -1.30 2.58
C ARG A 124 23.25 -2.76 2.52
N PRO A 125 23.87 -3.26 3.58
CA PRO A 125 24.31 -4.65 3.62
C PRO A 125 23.08 -5.57 3.58
N GLN A 126 22.99 -6.42 2.57
CA GLN A 126 22.01 -7.50 2.53
C GLN A 126 22.54 -8.65 3.38
N THR A 127 22.16 -8.66 4.65
CA THR A 127 22.62 -9.72 5.58
C THR A 127 21.97 -11.07 5.28
N ARG A 128 20.81 -11.07 4.62
CA ARG A 128 20.15 -12.27 4.10
C ARG A 128 19.65 -12.02 2.69
N VAL A 129 19.86 -12.99 1.83
CA VAL A 129 19.48 -12.97 0.41
C VAL A 129 18.51 -14.10 0.15
N VAL A 130 17.48 -13.84 -0.65
CA VAL A 130 16.58 -14.90 -1.13
C VAL A 130 17.35 -15.77 -2.12
N LYS A 131 17.64 -17.00 -1.70
CA LYS A 131 18.30 -17.98 -2.55
C LYS A 131 17.30 -18.62 -3.49
N THR A 132 16.15 -19.03 -2.97
CA THR A 132 15.12 -19.70 -3.74
C THR A 132 13.75 -19.13 -3.41
N VAL A 133 13.01 -18.74 -4.43
CA VAL A 133 11.60 -18.38 -4.37
C VAL A 133 10.80 -19.47 -5.09
N GLY A 134 9.58 -19.74 -4.69
CA GLY A 134 8.80 -20.75 -5.38
C GLY A 134 7.33 -20.73 -5.08
N GLU A 135 6.62 -21.54 -5.82
CA GLU A 135 5.22 -21.86 -5.65
C GLU A 135 5.06 -23.08 -4.72
N VAL A 136 4.18 -22.94 -3.74
CA VAL A 136 3.72 -24.08 -2.93
C VAL A 136 2.20 -24.23 -3.04
N ASP A 137 1.75 -25.48 -2.94
CA ASP A 137 0.33 -25.79 -2.88
C ASP A 137 -0.27 -25.51 -1.49
N TRP A 138 -1.56 -25.84 -1.33
CA TRP A 138 -2.27 -25.68 -0.06
C TRP A 138 -1.59 -26.40 1.11
N ASP A 139 -1.03 -27.57 0.87
CA ASP A 139 -0.36 -28.38 1.90
C ASP A 139 1.10 -27.95 2.15
N GLY A 140 1.57 -26.89 1.48
CA GLY A 140 2.93 -26.40 1.56
C GLY A 140 3.96 -27.23 0.79
N LYS A 141 3.51 -28.12 -0.10
CA LYS A 141 4.38 -28.88 -0.99
C LYS A 141 4.86 -27.99 -2.14
N LYS A 142 6.15 -28.01 -2.40
CA LYS A 142 6.76 -27.27 -3.52
C LYS A 142 6.24 -27.79 -4.86
N VAL A 143 5.71 -26.86 -5.68
CA VAL A 143 5.22 -27.11 -7.04
C VAL A 143 6.23 -26.63 -8.08
N TRP A 144 6.82 -25.45 -7.86
CA TRP A 144 7.81 -24.81 -8.73
C TRP A 144 8.79 -24.01 -7.91
N ASP A 145 10.01 -23.83 -8.42
CA ASP A 145 10.99 -22.97 -7.79
C ASP A 145 11.96 -22.32 -8.79
N PHE A 146 12.52 -21.17 -8.39
CA PHE A 146 13.55 -20.44 -9.08
C PHE A 146 14.65 -20.04 -8.10
N GLY A 147 15.87 -20.36 -8.46
CA GLY A 147 17.05 -20.09 -7.63
C GLY A 147 18.29 -20.69 -8.25
N ALA A 148 18.33 -22.00 -8.46
CA ALA A 148 19.52 -22.69 -9.00
C ALA A 148 19.89 -22.23 -10.43
N SER A 149 18.90 -21.92 -11.27
CA SER A 149 19.08 -21.40 -12.64
C SER A 149 19.27 -19.88 -12.69
N ALA A 150 19.05 -19.18 -11.58
CA ALA A 150 19.28 -17.75 -11.50
C ALA A 150 20.78 -17.41 -11.56
N PRO A 151 21.16 -16.20 -11.97
CA PRO A 151 22.56 -15.75 -11.97
C PRO A 151 23.20 -15.91 -10.59
N GLY A 152 24.32 -16.63 -10.54
CA GLY A 152 25.01 -16.98 -9.29
C GLY A 152 24.29 -17.99 -8.40
N GLY A 153 23.28 -18.71 -8.92
CA GLY A 153 22.51 -19.72 -8.17
C GLY A 153 21.59 -19.15 -7.10
N ARG A 154 21.15 -17.91 -7.25
CA ARG A 154 20.32 -17.17 -6.27
C ARG A 154 19.25 -16.36 -6.97
N ALA A 155 18.00 -16.55 -6.58
CA ALA A 155 16.89 -15.77 -7.13
C ALA A 155 17.02 -14.27 -6.84
N ARG A 156 17.56 -13.91 -5.67
CA ARG A 156 17.67 -12.52 -5.18
C ARG A 156 16.36 -11.73 -5.32
N GLN A 157 15.24 -12.48 -5.28
CA GLN A 157 13.90 -11.89 -5.36
C GLN A 157 13.69 -10.91 -4.21
N HIS A 158 13.12 -9.79 -4.54
CA HIS A 158 12.63 -8.79 -3.60
C HIS A 158 11.33 -8.17 -4.10
N HIS A 159 10.53 -7.68 -3.20
CA HIS A 159 9.37 -6.80 -3.38
C HIS A 159 8.22 -7.30 -4.27
N ASP A 160 8.45 -8.05 -5.37
CA ASP A 160 7.36 -8.59 -6.17
C ASP A 160 7.66 -9.89 -6.91
N ILE A 161 6.61 -10.65 -7.17
CA ILE A 161 6.59 -11.87 -7.97
C ILE A 161 5.17 -12.09 -8.47
N ALA A 162 4.99 -12.50 -9.73
CA ALA A 162 3.67 -12.69 -10.31
C ALA A 162 3.67 -13.79 -11.37
N ARG A 163 2.61 -14.62 -11.43
CA ARG A 163 2.35 -15.52 -12.55
C ARG A 163 1.79 -14.72 -13.72
N LEU A 164 2.28 -14.99 -14.92
CA LEU A 164 1.82 -14.42 -16.17
C LEU A 164 0.78 -15.32 -16.84
N PRO A 165 -0.09 -14.76 -17.72
CA PRO A 165 -1.10 -15.55 -18.44
C PRO A 165 -0.52 -16.70 -19.30
N ASN A 166 0.74 -16.57 -19.76
CA ASN A 166 1.43 -17.60 -20.55
C ASN A 166 2.03 -18.75 -19.70
N GLY A 167 1.84 -18.72 -18.37
CA GLY A 167 2.36 -19.71 -17.43
C GLY A 167 3.76 -19.43 -16.91
N ASN A 168 4.46 -18.43 -17.45
CA ASN A 168 5.75 -18.01 -16.93
C ASN A 168 5.56 -17.20 -15.63
N THR A 169 6.63 -17.04 -14.87
CA THR A 169 6.66 -16.27 -13.64
C THR A 169 7.54 -15.04 -13.79
N LEU A 170 7.00 -13.88 -13.50
CA LEU A 170 7.73 -12.62 -13.42
C LEU A 170 8.34 -12.50 -12.02
N VAL A 171 9.66 -12.28 -11.95
CA VAL A 171 10.41 -12.18 -10.69
C VAL A 171 11.17 -10.86 -10.69
N LEU A 172 10.92 -10.01 -9.71
CA LEU A 172 11.73 -8.82 -9.46
C LEU A 172 12.92 -9.21 -8.59
N SER A 173 14.12 -8.97 -9.11
CA SER A 173 15.39 -9.35 -8.49
C SER A 173 16.34 -8.15 -8.45
N ASN A 174 17.42 -8.25 -7.68
CA ASN A 174 18.51 -7.27 -7.76
C ASN A 174 19.87 -7.96 -7.97
N ILE A 175 20.78 -7.23 -8.61
CA ILE A 175 22.16 -7.68 -8.81
C ILE A 175 23.09 -6.57 -8.34
N ALA A 176 24.11 -6.94 -7.55
CA ALA A 176 25.14 -6.01 -7.10
C ALA A 176 26.37 -6.08 -8.01
N TYR A 177 26.74 -4.96 -8.66
CA TYR A 177 27.92 -4.86 -9.48
C TYR A 177 28.41 -3.40 -9.62
N PRO A 178 29.69 -3.18 -9.98
CA PRO A 178 30.18 -1.85 -10.32
C PRO A 178 29.52 -1.34 -11.60
N LEU A 179 28.87 -0.17 -11.53
CA LEU A 179 28.25 0.46 -12.70
C LEU A 179 29.06 1.72 -13.09
N PRO A 180 29.60 1.79 -14.31
CA PRO A 180 30.40 2.93 -14.75
C PRO A 180 29.62 4.25 -14.64
N GLY A 181 30.28 5.28 -14.12
CA GLY A 181 29.69 6.61 -13.95
C GLY A 181 28.93 6.81 -12.63
N PHE A 182 28.77 5.79 -11.80
CA PHE A 182 28.22 5.91 -10.46
C PHE A 182 29.33 6.11 -9.42
N ALA A 183 29.05 6.94 -8.41
CA ALA A 183 29.99 7.18 -7.31
C ALA A 183 30.01 6.05 -6.28
N ALA A 184 28.95 5.27 -6.18
CA ALA A 184 28.90 4.07 -5.36
C ALA A 184 29.85 3.00 -5.94
N PRO A 185 30.68 2.32 -5.12
CA PRO A 185 31.59 1.27 -5.60
C PRO A 185 30.86 0.10 -6.27
N GLN A 186 29.67 -0.17 -5.84
CA GLN A 186 28.72 -1.12 -6.41
C GLN A 186 27.31 -0.54 -6.26
N VAL A 187 26.45 -0.84 -7.22
CA VAL A 187 25.02 -0.54 -7.13
C VAL A 187 24.23 -1.84 -6.97
N LEU A 188 23.07 -1.74 -6.35
CA LEU A 188 22.02 -2.75 -6.42
C LEU A 188 21.12 -2.37 -7.59
N ASP A 189 21.31 -3.05 -8.71
CA ASP A 189 20.51 -2.81 -9.91
C ASP A 189 19.26 -3.70 -9.87
N ASP A 190 18.10 -3.11 -10.07
CA ASP A 190 16.84 -3.82 -10.12
C ASP A 190 16.67 -4.49 -11.48
N VAL A 191 16.41 -5.80 -11.46
CA VAL A 191 16.29 -6.63 -12.66
C VAL A 191 15.00 -7.41 -12.66
N ALA A 192 14.25 -7.33 -13.75
CA ALA A 192 13.06 -8.16 -13.99
C ALA A 192 13.45 -9.40 -14.78
N TYR A 193 13.11 -10.57 -14.26
CA TYR A 193 13.21 -11.85 -14.97
C TYR A 193 11.82 -12.38 -15.30
N GLU A 194 11.65 -12.90 -16.51
CA GLU A 194 10.57 -13.83 -16.82
C GLU A 194 11.15 -15.23 -16.87
N VAL A 195 10.60 -16.12 -16.07
CA VAL A 195 11.08 -17.49 -15.88
C VAL A 195 9.99 -18.44 -16.34
N ASN A 196 10.33 -19.41 -17.20
CA ASN A 196 9.40 -20.41 -17.69
C ASN A 196 9.11 -21.48 -16.62
N PRO A 197 8.12 -22.39 -16.84
CA PRO A 197 7.84 -23.48 -15.91
C PRO A 197 9.01 -24.43 -15.64
N ASP A 198 9.97 -24.52 -16.57
CA ASP A 198 11.18 -25.36 -16.42
C ASP A 198 12.27 -24.65 -15.58
N GLY A 199 12.07 -23.41 -15.21
CA GLY A 199 12.99 -22.59 -14.41
C GLY A 199 14.02 -21.81 -15.23
N ASP A 200 13.89 -21.76 -16.57
CA ASP A 200 14.79 -21.00 -17.44
C ASP A 200 14.37 -19.53 -17.56
N ILE A 201 15.32 -18.62 -17.56
CA ILE A 201 15.07 -17.19 -17.82
C ILE A 201 14.87 -17.01 -19.34
N VAL A 202 13.67 -16.59 -19.73
CA VAL A 202 13.28 -16.38 -21.13
C VAL A 202 13.23 -14.90 -21.54
N TRP A 203 13.20 -13.99 -20.57
CA TRP A 203 13.25 -12.55 -20.78
C TRP A 203 13.90 -11.85 -19.58
N THR A 204 14.66 -10.78 -19.87
CA THR A 204 15.35 -9.98 -18.84
C THR A 204 15.26 -8.50 -19.19
N TRP A 205 15.13 -7.67 -18.16
CA TRP A 205 15.21 -6.21 -18.23
C TRP A 205 15.94 -5.69 -16.98
N ALA A 206 16.95 -4.84 -17.18
CA ALA A 206 17.73 -4.24 -16.10
C ALA A 206 17.51 -2.73 -16.07
N ALA A 207 17.25 -2.17 -14.91
CA ALA A 207 16.91 -0.75 -14.76
C ALA A 207 18.06 0.18 -15.20
N SER A 208 19.30 -0.23 -14.97
CA SER A 208 20.48 0.54 -15.35
C SER A 208 20.65 0.76 -16.86
N ASP A 209 20.15 -0.17 -17.67
CA ASP A 209 20.21 -0.07 -19.15
C ASP A 209 19.23 1.00 -19.68
N HIS A 210 18.28 1.44 -18.86
CA HIS A 210 17.16 2.34 -19.24
C HIS A 210 17.12 3.62 -18.42
N ILE A 211 18.14 3.93 -17.63
CA ILE A 211 18.15 5.07 -16.72
C ILE A 211 17.95 6.41 -17.45
N ASP A 212 18.44 6.53 -18.68
CA ASP A 212 18.31 7.74 -19.49
C ASP A 212 16.89 7.87 -20.13
N GLU A 213 16.07 6.80 -20.07
CA GLU A 213 14.67 6.80 -20.56
C GLU A 213 13.66 7.19 -19.48
N ILE A 214 14.05 7.20 -18.19
CA ILE A 214 13.16 7.45 -17.06
C ILE A 214 12.63 8.90 -17.02
N GLY A 215 13.41 9.85 -17.56
CA GLY A 215 13.01 11.24 -17.64
C GLY A 215 13.66 12.15 -16.59
N PHE A 216 14.75 11.71 -15.96
CA PHE A 216 15.56 12.58 -15.11
C PHE A 216 16.12 13.77 -15.89
N THR A 217 16.10 14.95 -15.27
CA THR A 217 16.89 16.09 -15.74
C THR A 217 18.40 15.80 -15.61
N SER A 218 19.21 16.55 -16.33
CA SER A 218 20.69 16.39 -16.24
C SER A 218 21.22 16.57 -14.82
N ASP A 219 20.62 17.42 -14.02
CA ASP A 219 21.05 17.67 -12.64
C ASP A 219 20.56 16.57 -11.68
N GLU A 220 19.35 16.07 -11.85
CA GLU A 220 18.86 14.88 -11.13
C GLU A 220 19.70 13.65 -11.45
N LEU A 221 20.02 13.42 -12.74
CA LEU A 221 20.86 12.29 -13.15
C LEU A 221 22.28 12.39 -12.53
N LYS A 222 22.83 13.60 -12.38
CA LYS A 222 24.09 13.80 -11.64
C LYS A 222 23.94 13.41 -10.17
N LEU A 223 22.79 13.73 -9.54
CA LEU A 223 22.53 13.38 -8.15
C LEU A 223 22.38 11.86 -8.00
N VAL A 224 21.64 11.20 -8.91
CA VAL A 224 21.50 9.75 -8.94
C VAL A 224 22.88 9.07 -9.05
N LYS A 225 23.66 9.43 -10.07
CA LYS A 225 24.98 8.85 -10.32
C LYS A 225 26.01 9.24 -9.25
N GLY A 226 25.86 10.42 -8.63
CA GLY A 226 26.69 10.92 -7.54
C GLY A 226 26.35 10.38 -6.16
N SER A 227 25.24 9.65 -6.01
CA SER A 227 24.86 9.03 -4.75
C SER A 227 25.88 7.98 -4.32
N LYS A 228 26.23 7.99 -3.03
CA LYS A 228 27.06 6.93 -2.41
C LYS A 228 26.22 5.73 -1.95
N GLY A 229 24.89 5.87 -1.96
CA GLY A 229 23.95 4.79 -1.69
C GLY A 229 23.94 3.79 -2.84
N ALA A 230 24.04 2.52 -2.52
CA ALA A 230 24.06 1.46 -3.52
C ALA A 230 22.71 1.23 -4.19
N ASP A 231 21.64 1.39 -3.44
CA ASP A 231 20.26 1.15 -3.85
C ASP A 231 19.66 2.46 -4.38
N TYR A 232 19.90 2.73 -5.66
CA TYR A 232 19.65 4.04 -6.26
C TYR A 232 18.22 4.24 -6.79
N LEU A 233 17.53 3.18 -7.18
CA LEU A 233 16.13 3.24 -7.61
C LEU A 233 15.19 2.60 -6.61
N HIS A 234 15.53 1.46 -6.06
CA HIS A 234 14.71 0.66 -5.17
C HIS A 234 13.33 0.40 -5.76
N VAL A 235 13.31 -0.34 -6.87
CA VAL A 235 12.05 -0.80 -7.49
C VAL A 235 11.33 -1.72 -6.52
N ASN A 236 10.06 -1.44 -6.23
CA ASN A 236 9.36 -2.15 -5.17
C ASN A 236 8.03 -2.82 -5.60
N ASN A 237 7.70 -2.73 -6.88
CA ASN A 237 6.69 -3.59 -7.50
C ASN A 237 7.01 -3.83 -8.98
N LEU A 238 6.46 -4.91 -9.53
CA LEU A 238 6.57 -5.24 -10.95
C LEU A 238 5.39 -6.13 -11.34
N LYS A 239 4.48 -5.61 -12.18
CA LYS A 239 3.23 -6.30 -12.54
C LYS A 239 2.89 -6.14 -14.01
N PRO A 240 2.24 -7.14 -14.64
CA PRO A 240 1.60 -6.91 -15.94
C PRO A 240 0.43 -5.95 -15.77
N LEU A 241 0.16 -5.15 -16.80
CA LEU A 241 -0.96 -4.20 -16.81
C LEU A 241 -2.31 -4.93 -16.82
N GLY A 242 -2.38 -6.08 -17.52
CA GLY A 242 -3.62 -6.79 -17.76
C GLY A 242 -4.56 -6.06 -18.74
N PRO A 243 -5.71 -6.68 -19.08
CA PRO A 243 -6.72 -6.10 -19.95
C PRO A 243 -7.23 -4.77 -19.40
N ASN A 244 -7.23 -3.72 -20.25
CA ASN A 244 -7.67 -2.37 -19.89
C ASN A 244 -8.25 -1.63 -21.10
N HIS A 245 -9.05 -0.60 -20.85
CA HIS A 245 -9.74 0.13 -21.91
C HIS A 245 -8.79 1.01 -22.73
N TRP A 246 -7.69 1.49 -22.18
CA TRP A 246 -6.73 2.31 -22.91
C TRP A 246 -6.17 1.56 -24.13
N PHE A 247 -5.81 0.30 -23.92
CA PHE A 247 -5.37 -0.55 -25.03
C PHE A 247 -6.50 -0.87 -26.00
N ASP A 248 -7.71 -1.12 -25.49
CA ASP A 248 -8.90 -1.35 -26.33
C ASP A 248 -9.22 -0.13 -27.21
N GLU A 249 -8.89 1.09 -26.76
CA GLU A 249 -9.03 2.37 -27.47
C GLU A 249 -7.83 2.70 -28.36
N GLY A 250 -6.80 1.84 -28.38
CA GLY A 250 -5.66 1.94 -29.31
C GLY A 250 -4.35 2.46 -28.70
N ASP A 251 -4.31 2.79 -27.41
CA ASP A 251 -3.08 3.26 -26.77
C ASP A 251 -2.13 2.10 -26.44
N GLN A 252 -1.10 1.95 -27.28
CA GLN A 252 -0.14 0.84 -27.16
C GLN A 252 0.75 0.91 -25.91
N ARG A 253 0.85 2.06 -25.24
CA ARG A 253 1.58 2.20 -23.97
C ARG A 253 1.00 1.29 -22.90
N PHE A 254 -0.31 1.03 -22.97
CA PHE A 254 -1.07 0.23 -22.03
C PHE A 254 -1.36 -1.20 -22.51
N ALA A 255 -0.54 -1.74 -23.42
CA ALA A 255 -0.71 -3.13 -23.84
C ALA A 255 -0.74 -4.07 -22.62
N PRO A 256 -1.64 -5.07 -22.59
CA PRO A 256 -1.89 -5.91 -21.40
C PRO A 256 -0.66 -6.66 -20.88
N ASP A 257 0.28 -6.97 -21.73
CA ASP A 257 1.53 -7.65 -21.41
C ASP A 257 2.68 -6.69 -21.06
N ASN A 258 2.50 -5.38 -21.19
CA ASN A 258 3.44 -4.38 -20.68
C ASN A 258 3.50 -4.44 -19.16
N LEU A 259 4.62 -4.01 -18.58
CA LEU A 259 4.90 -4.13 -17.16
C LEU A 259 4.91 -2.76 -16.49
N ILE A 260 4.17 -2.60 -15.41
CA ILE A 260 4.25 -1.42 -14.54
C ILE A 260 5.17 -1.68 -13.38
N PHE A 261 6.01 -0.70 -13.05
CA PHE A 261 6.84 -0.71 -11.86
C PHE A 261 6.92 0.69 -11.24
N ASP A 262 7.29 0.77 -9.97
CA ASP A 262 7.59 2.04 -9.30
C ASP A 262 8.96 2.02 -8.63
N SER A 263 9.54 3.21 -8.48
CA SER A 263 10.83 3.42 -7.82
C SER A 263 10.62 4.25 -6.57
N ARG A 264 10.87 3.64 -5.41
CA ARG A 264 10.76 4.32 -4.12
C ARG A 264 11.78 5.44 -3.95
N GLU A 265 13.05 5.18 -4.29
CA GLU A 265 14.14 6.14 -4.05
C GLU A 265 14.14 7.29 -5.05
N ALA A 266 13.52 7.12 -6.22
CA ALA A 266 13.52 8.14 -7.28
C ALA A 266 12.14 8.77 -7.56
N ASN A 267 11.09 8.41 -6.82
CA ASN A 267 9.74 8.99 -6.91
C ASN A 267 9.13 8.96 -8.31
N PHE A 268 9.19 7.83 -9.00
CA PHE A 268 8.51 7.68 -10.28
C PHE A 268 7.78 6.34 -10.41
N ILE A 269 6.81 6.31 -11.31
CA ILE A 269 6.13 5.10 -11.78
C ILE A 269 6.36 5.02 -13.29
N ALA A 270 6.65 3.84 -13.81
CA ALA A 270 6.89 3.67 -15.24
C ALA A 270 6.25 2.40 -15.80
N ILE A 271 6.01 2.41 -17.12
CA ILE A 271 5.55 1.25 -17.86
C ILE A 271 6.65 0.87 -18.87
N ILE A 272 7.04 -0.40 -18.82
CA ILE A 272 7.95 -1.02 -19.78
C ILE A 272 7.13 -1.61 -20.93
N ASP A 273 7.40 -1.19 -22.16
CA ASP A 273 6.96 -1.91 -23.35
C ASP A 273 7.76 -3.21 -23.46
N ARG A 274 7.05 -4.32 -23.28
CA ARG A 274 7.69 -5.62 -23.18
C ARG A 274 8.35 -6.09 -24.47
N LYS A 275 7.86 -5.64 -25.64
CA LYS A 275 8.39 -5.99 -26.97
C LYS A 275 9.67 -5.24 -27.28
N THR A 276 9.66 -3.92 -27.04
CA THR A 276 10.80 -3.05 -27.31
C THR A 276 11.79 -2.97 -26.16
N ARG A 277 11.39 -3.39 -24.96
CA ARG A 277 12.10 -3.26 -23.68
C ARG A 277 12.33 -1.81 -23.23
N LYS A 278 11.69 -0.84 -23.88
CA LYS A 278 11.80 0.59 -23.57
C LYS A 278 10.75 1.05 -22.59
N ILE A 279 11.02 2.16 -21.91
CA ILE A 279 10.02 2.86 -21.11
C ILE A 279 9.00 3.49 -22.07
N ALA A 280 7.74 3.10 -21.94
CA ALA A 280 6.64 3.57 -22.76
C ALA A 280 5.87 4.74 -22.14
N TRP A 281 5.86 4.84 -20.80
CA TRP A 281 5.14 5.86 -20.05
C TRP A 281 5.79 6.07 -18.68
N THR A 282 5.76 7.32 -18.17
CA THR A 282 6.24 7.66 -16.83
C THR A 282 5.33 8.67 -16.13
N LEU A 283 5.26 8.56 -14.79
CA LEU A 283 4.77 9.58 -13.88
C LEU A 283 5.92 9.93 -12.93
N GLY A 284 6.41 11.16 -12.96
CA GLY A 284 7.71 11.53 -12.35
C GLY A 284 8.88 11.10 -13.23
N PRO A 285 10.12 11.16 -12.72
CA PRO A 285 10.57 11.58 -11.39
C PRO A 285 10.56 13.10 -11.17
N HIS A 286 10.49 13.88 -12.25
CA HIS A 286 10.50 15.32 -12.19
C HIS A 286 9.08 15.86 -11.98
N PHE A 287 8.86 16.55 -10.83
CA PHE A 287 7.62 17.26 -10.54
C PHE A 287 7.92 18.76 -10.54
N PRO A 288 7.21 19.57 -11.38
CA PRO A 288 7.46 21.01 -11.43
C PRO A 288 7.19 21.64 -10.07
N SER A 289 8.14 22.44 -9.59
CA SER A 289 7.91 23.26 -8.40
C SER A 289 6.79 24.26 -8.70
N PRO A 290 5.86 24.51 -7.76
CA PRO A 290 4.87 25.55 -7.93
C PRO A 290 5.61 26.86 -8.22
N ALA A 291 5.22 27.52 -9.34
CA ALA A 291 5.82 28.78 -9.74
C ALA A 291 5.73 29.78 -8.58
N THR A 292 6.87 30.34 -8.18
CA THR A 292 6.92 31.42 -7.20
C THR A 292 6.65 32.73 -7.90
N GLU A 293 5.42 32.99 -8.31
CA GLU A 293 5.02 34.30 -8.77
C GLU A 293 4.66 35.20 -7.58
N GLY A 294 5.33 36.35 -7.50
CA GLY A 294 4.98 37.48 -6.67
C GLY A 294 5.56 37.49 -5.26
N GLY A 295 6.36 38.49 -4.99
CA GLY A 295 6.87 38.81 -3.66
C GLY A 295 5.75 39.09 -2.65
N GLY A 296 5.59 38.20 -1.73
CA GLY A 296 4.70 38.23 -0.58
C GLY A 296 5.02 37.05 0.32
N PHE A 297 4.53 37.03 1.53
CA PHE A 297 4.62 35.92 2.47
C PHE A 297 3.86 34.68 1.95
N SER A 298 4.16 34.20 0.73
CA SER A 298 3.65 32.94 0.27
C SER A 298 4.37 31.83 1.05
N ARG A 299 3.64 31.10 1.85
CA ARG A 299 4.10 29.83 2.38
C ARG A 299 4.37 28.93 1.19
N LYS A 300 5.61 28.92 0.70
CA LYS A 300 6.01 27.98 -0.34
C LYS A 300 5.79 26.59 0.22
N LEU A 301 4.89 25.84 -0.39
CA LEU A 301 4.85 24.41 -0.15
C LEU A 301 6.21 23.86 -0.59
N PRO A 302 6.86 23.02 0.22
CA PRO A 302 8.18 22.49 -0.10
C PRO A 302 8.20 21.65 -1.38
N ARG A 303 7.03 21.21 -1.86
CA ARG A 303 6.80 20.47 -3.09
C ARG A 303 5.35 20.64 -3.57
N PRO A 304 5.01 20.29 -4.81
CA PRO A 304 3.62 20.20 -5.26
C PRO A 304 2.79 19.27 -4.36
N VAL A 305 1.54 19.62 -4.11
CA VAL A 305 0.64 18.83 -3.24
C VAL A 305 0.32 17.48 -3.87
N ASP A 306 0.34 17.42 -5.17
CA ASP A 306 0.09 16.25 -6.01
C ASP A 306 1.32 15.37 -6.24
N GLN A 307 2.51 15.81 -5.84
CA GLN A 307 3.72 15.01 -5.97
C GLN A 307 3.66 13.74 -5.12
N ILE A 308 3.84 12.58 -5.76
CA ILE A 308 4.09 11.30 -5.09
C ILE A 308 5.49 11.27 -4.46
N SER A 309 5.67 10.50 -3.39
CA SER A 309 6.99 10.38 -2.75
C SER A 309 7.12 9.08 -1.96
N GLY A 310 8.14 8.30 -2.30
CA GLY A 310 8.46 7.04 -1.65
C GLY A 310 7.35 5.99 -1.81
N GLN A 311 6.58 6.08 -2.90
CA GLN A 311 5.37 5.30 -3.17
C GLN A 311 5.65 3.80 -3.29
N HIS A 312 4.59 2.99 -3.18
CA HIS A 312 4.61 1.55 -3.30
C HIS A 312 3.37 1.03 -4.04
N ASP A 313 3.53 -0.13 -4.66
CA ASP A 313 2.47 -0.97 -5.16
C ASP A 313 1.60 -0.32 -6.25
N ALA A 314 2.23 0.40 -7.17
CA ALA A 314 1.58 0.98 -8.34
C ALA A 314 0.98 -0.11 -9.25
N GLN A 315 -0.28 0.06 -9.65
CA GLN A 315 -0.96 -0.89 -10.53
C GLN A 315 -2.08 -0.22 -11.31
N ILE A 316 -2.40 -0.76 -12.47
CA ILE A 316 -3.62 -0.40 -13.18
C ILE A 316 -4.78 -1.17 -12.55
N ILE A 317 -5.87 -0.46 -12.21
CA ILE A 317 -7.09 -1.09 -11.69
C ILE A 317 -7.65 -2.02 -12.76
N PRO A 318 -7.84 -3.33 -12.44
CA PRO A 318 -8.29 -4.33 -13.41
C PRO A 318 -9.64 -4.00 -14.05
N LYS A 319 -9.81 -4.44 -15.30
CA LYS A 319 -11.08 -4.35 -16.03
C LYS A 319 -12.20 -5.02 -15.23
N GLY A 320 -13.36 -4.36 -15.15
CA GLY A 320 -14.53 -4.84 -14.40
C GLY A 320 -14.61 -4.33 -12.96
N LEU A 321 -13.57 -3.69 -12.44
CA LEU A 321 -13.62 -3.04 -11.13
C LEU A 321 -13.94 -1.53 -11.27
N PRO A 322 -14.54 -0.91 -10.25
CA PRO A 322 -14.73 0.55 -10.22
C PRO A 322 -13.41 1.29 -10.36
N GLY A 323 -13.33 2.24 -11.31
CA GLY A 323 -12.10 2.94 -11.65
C GLY A 323 -11.16 2.18 -12.60
N ALA A 324 -11.64 1.11 -13.25
CA ALA A 324 -10.87 0.29 -14.19
C ALA A 324 -10.07 1.13 -15.19
N GLY A 325 -8.77 0.81 -15.34
CA GLY A 325 -7.85 1.54 -16.20
C GLY A 325 -7.11 2.69 -15.53
N ASN A 326 -7.59 3.21 -14.39
CA ASN A 326 -6.84 4.19 -13.63
C ASN A 326 -5.66 3.52 -12.91
N LEU A 327 -4.64 4.30 -12.63
CA LEU A 327 -3.51 3.92 -11.79
C LEU A 327 -3.91 4.03 -10.31
N LEU A 328 -3.74 2.97 -9.53
CA LEU A 328 -3.88 2.99 -8.07
C LEU A 328 -2.50 2.84 -7.43
N VAL A 329 -2.17 3.68 -6.45
CA VAL A 329 -0.87 3.68 -5.79
C VAL A 329 -0.96 4.07 -4.31
N PHE A 330 -0.17 3.43 -3.47
CA PHE A 330 0.04 3.87 -2.09
C PHE A 330 1.17 4.91 -2.06
N ASP A 331 0.82 6.17 -1.85
CA ASP A 331 1.77 7.27 -1.74
C ASP A 331 2.20 7.45 -0.28
N ASN A 332 3.36 6.91 0.06
CA ASN A 332 3.88 6.90 1.42
C ASN A 332 4.16 8.30 1.96
N GLN A 333 4.39 9.28 1.10
CA GLN A 333 4.79 10.63 1.48
C GLN A 333 6.09 10.64 2.30
N GLY A 334 6.97 9.67 2.03
CA GLY A 334 8.30 9.54 2.63
C GLY A 334 9.31 10.51 2.01
N ALA A 335 10.46 10.65 2.65
CA ALA A 335 11.59 11.40 2.07
C ALA A 335 12.32 10.54 1.05
N ALA A 336 12.18 10.85 -0.23
CA ALA A 336 12.79 10.14 -1.35
C ALA A 336 12.93 11.08 -2.55
N GLY A 337 13.66 10.66 -3.57
CA GLY A 337 13.88 11.43 -4.80
C GLY A 337 15.25 12.05 -4.91
N TYR A 338 15.53 12.62 -6.07
CA TYR A 338 16.79 13.24 -6.42
C TYR A 338 16.54 14.69 -6.95
N PRO A 339 16.62 15.73 -6.10
CA PRO A 339 16.92 15.73 -4.67
C PRO A 339 15.77 15.11 -3.85
N PRO A 340 16.06 14.65 -2.61
CA PRO A 340 15.02 14.10 -1.75
C PRO A 340 13.89 15.11 -1.53
N ALA A 341 12.64 14.66 -1.78
CA ALA A 341 11.47 15.47 -1.47
C ALA A 341 11.29 15.58 0.06
N PRO A 342 10.92 16.76 0.59
CA PRO A 342 10.59 16.90 1.99
C PRO A 342 9.41 15.98 2.37
N VAL A 343 9.38 15.53 3.62
CA VAL A 343 8.23 14.80 4.17
C VAL A 343 6.97 15.64 4.05
N SER A 344 5.85 14.98 3.78
CA SER A 344 4.55 15.64 3.62
C SER A 344 4.21 16.61 4.74
N LEU A 345 3.67 17.76 4.38
CA LEU A 345 3.14 18.74 5.32
C LEU A 345 1.94 18.24 6.10
N THR A 346 1.18 17.29 5.54
CA THR A 346 0.02 16.66 6.20
C THR A 346 0.42 15.63 7.25
N GLY A 347 1.70 15.22 7.24
CA GLY A 347 2.26 14.26 8.18
C GLY A 347 1.79 12.82 7.98
N GLY A 348 0.97 12.55 6.95
CA GLY A 348 0.38 11.24 6.67
C GLY A 348 0.64 10.73 5.26
N SER A 349 0.33 9.46 5.04
CA SER A 349 0.31 8.81 3.72
C SER A 349 -1.01 9.05 3.00
N ARG A 350 -1.07 8.68 1.73
CA ARG A 350 -2.28 8.73 0.88
C ARG A 350 -2.39 7.48 0.04
N VAL A 351 -3.60 7.16 -0.39
CA VAL A 351 -3.83 6.28 -1.53
C VAL A 351 -4.40 7.13 -2.65
N LEU A 352 -3.82 7.04 -3.84
CA LEU A 352 -4.21 7.83 -5.00
C LEU A 352 -4.74 6.94 -6.11
N GLU A 353 -5.84 7.36 -6.71
CA GLU A 353 -6.31 6.88 -8.00
C GLU A 353 -6.08 7.99 -9.02
N ILE A 354 -5.30 7.69 -10.05
CA ILE A 354 -4.82 8.67 -11.04
C ILE A 354 -5.25 8.22 -12.43
N ASN A 355 -5.81 9.13 -13.22
CA ASN A 355 -6.00 8.89 -14.64
C ASN A 355 -4.63 8.95 -15.35
N PRO A 356 -4.13 7.84 -15.92
CA PRO A 356 -2.77 7.80 -16.46
C PRO A 356 -2.61 8.54 -17.80
N ALA A 357 -3.70 8.92 -18.45
CA ALA A 357 -3.67 9.70 -19.70
C ALA A 357 -3.56 11.20 -19.42
N THR A 358 -4.15 11.71 -18.31
CA THR A 358 -4.17 13.14 -17.95
C THR A 358 -3.32 13.46 -16.71
N ASN A 359 -2.90 12.45 -15.96
CA ASN A 359 -2.23 12.55 -14.65
C ASN A 359 -3.10 13.22 -13.56
N GLU A 360 -4.41 13.30 -13.77
CA GLU A 360 -5.35 13.84 -12.79
C GLU A 360 -5.62 12.83 -11.67
N ILE A 361 -5.58 13.30 -10.41
CA ILE A 361 -6.05 12.53 -9.26
C ILE A 361 -7.58 12.53 -9.29
N VAL A 362 -8.18 11.39 -9.60
CA VAL A 362 -9.63 11.23 -9.70
C VAL A 362 -10.27 10.79 -8.39
N TRP A 363 -9.50 10.17 -7.51
CA TRP A 363 -9.90 9.83 -6.14
C TRP A 363 -8.66 9.76 -5.26
N GLN A 364 -8.82 10.06 -3.98
CA GLN A 364 -7.78 9.86 -2.98
C GLN A 364 -8.37 9.50 -1.62
N TYR A 365 -7.58 8.76 -0.85
CA TYR A 365 -7.82 8.53 0.56
C TYR A 365 -6.66 9.05 1.40
N SER A 366 -6.99 9.71 2.48
CA SER A 366 -6.09 10.11 3.57
C SER A 366 -6.85 9.97 4.89
N ALA A 367 -6.18 10.05 6.03
CA ALA A 367 -6.84 9.97 7.33
C ALA A 367 -8.02 10.97 7.48
N ALA A 368 -7.91 12.15 6.85
CA ALA A 368 -8.95 13.18 6.89
C ALA A 368 -10.28 12.72 6.26
N ASN A 369 -10.26 11.81 5.29
CA ASN A 369 -11.48 11.26 4.68
C ASN A 369 -12.30 10.42 5.67
N SER A 370 -11.65 9.86 6.68
CA SER A 370 -12.29 9.14 7.79
C SER A 370 -12.48 10.03 9.04
N GLY A 371 -12.28 11.33 8.93
CA GLY A 371 -12.39 12.27 10.05
C GLY A 371 -11.23 12.23 11.05
N ASN A 372 -10.12 11.61 10.68
CA ASN A 372 -8.95 11.40 11.55
C ASN A 372 -7.84 12.41 11.26
N ALA A 373 -6.94 12.58 12.23
CA ALA A 373 -5.74 13.41 12.05
C ALA A 373 -4.78 12.79 11.03
N GLY A 374 -4.08 13.60 10.21
CA GLY A 374 -3.21 13.12 9.13
C GLY A 374 -2.18 12.09 9.58
N TRP A 375 -1.60 12.27 10.76
CA TRP A 375 -0.59 11.36 11.33
C TRP A 375 -1.12 9.97 11.73
N SER A 376 -2.45 9.78 11.80
CA SER A 376 -3.06 8.49 12.16
C SER A 376 -3.11 7.50 10.98
N PHE A 377 -2.69 7.91 9.79
CA PHE A 377 -2.48 7.06 8.62
C PHE A 377 -1.10 7.39 8.04
N ARG A 378 -0.09 6.66 8.48
CA ARG A 378 1.30 6.94 8.10
C ARG A 378 2.13 5.69 8.00
N SER A 379 2.58 5.40 6.80
CA SER A 379 3.56 4.37 6.51
C SER A 379 4.64 4.95 5.59
N THR A 380 5.85 5.16 6.10
CA THR A 380 6.92 5.82 5.37
C THR A 380 7.59 4.94 4.32
N HIS A 381 7.31 3.65 4.34
CA HIS A 381 7.82 2.64 3.42
C HIS A 381 6.87 1.44 3.41
N ILE A 382 7.01 0.52 2.47
CA ILE A 382 6.13 -0.64 2.24
C ILE A 382 4.67 -0.21 2.04
N SER A 383 3.71 -1.10 2.19
CA SER A 383 2.27 -0.84 2.04
C SER A 383 1.70 -1.13 0.67
N SER A 384 0.38 -1.23 0.60
CA SER A 384 -0.31 -1.51 -0.66
C SER A 384 -1.76 -1.02 -0.65
N ALA A 385 -2.37 -0.95 -1.84
CA ALA A 385 -3.79 -0.68 -1.97
C ALA A 385 -4.39 -1.52 -3.10
N ARG A 386 -5.64 -1.98 -2.93
CA ARG A 386 -6.39 -2.76 -3.94
C ARG A 386 -7.81 -2.24 -4.06
N ARG A 387 -8.25 -1.99 -5.29
CA ARG A 387 -9.66 -1.73 -5.56
C ARG A 387 -10.44 -3.04 -5.50
N LEU A 388 -11.59 -3.01 -4.83
CA LEU A 388 -12.44 -4.17 -4.61
C LEU A 388 -13.70 -4.14 -5.49
N PRO A 389 -14.33 -5.30 -5.76
CA PRO A 389 -15.52 -5.39 -6.62
C PRO A 389 -16.70 -4.52 -6.18
N ASN A 390 -16.89 -4.30 -4.89
CA ASN A 390 -17.96 -3.45 -4.35
C ASN A 390 -17.62 -1.94 -4.36
N GLY A 391 -16.45 -1.55 -4.89
CA GLY A 391 -15.98 -0.18 -4.96
C GLY A 391 -15.15 0.28 -3.76
N ASN A 392 -15.08 -0.50 -2.70
CA ASN A 392 -14.18 -0.22 -1.59
C ASN A 392 -12.72 -0.30 -2.03
N THR A 393 -11.84 0.27 -1.23
CA THR A 393 -10.39 0.10 -1.38
C THR A 393 -9.86 -0.61 -0.14
N PHE A 394 -9.22 -1.76 -0.34
CA PHE A 394 -8.41 -2.42 0.68
C PHE A 394 -7.07 -1.69 0.78
N ILE A 395 -6.62 -1.41 1.99
CA ILE A 395 -5.38 -0.69 2.27
C ILE A 395 -4.58 -1.48 3.30
N ASP A 396 -3.32 -1.73 2.99
CA ASP A 396 -2.32 -2.22 3.93
C ASP A 396 -1.43 -1.05 4.36
N GLU A 397 -1.59 -0.58 5.59
CA GLU A 397 -0.67 0.34 6.26
C GLU A 397 0.48 -0.46 6.86
N GLY A 398 1.36 -0.92 5.98
CA GLY A 398 2.30 -2.00 6.23
C GLY A 398 3.29 -1.74 7.36
N GLN A 399 3.75 -0.50 7.60
CA GLN A 399 4.76 -0.19 8.61
C GLN A 399 4.33 -0.59 10.03
N ILE A 400 3.04 -0.51 10.32
CA ILE A 400 2.48 -0.89 11.61
C ILE A 400 1.67 -2.20 11.56
N GLY A 401 1.52 -2.78 10.34
CA GLY A 401 0.75 -4.01 10.12
C GLY A 401 -0.75 -3.84 10.33
N ARG A 402 -1.29 -2.68 9.95
CA ARG A 402 -2.72 -2.40 9.97
C ARG A 402 -3.31 -2.55 8.59
N PHE A 403 -4.35 -3.36 8.45
CA PHE A 403 -5.11 -3.53 7.21
C PHE A 403 -6.51 -3.00 7.41
N PHE A 404 -7.07 -2.36 6.38
CA PHE A 404 -8.43 -1.86 6.48
C PHE A 404 -9.09 -1.69 5.12
N GLN A 405 -10.43 -1.71 5.08
CA GLN A 405 -11.20 -1.37 3.89
C GLN A 405 -11.92 -0.05 4.10
N VAL A 406 -11.84 0.81 3.10
CA VAL A 406 -12.57 2.07 3.07
C VAL A 406 -13.58 2.09 1.94
N THR A 407 -14.75 2.67 2.19
CA THR A 407 -15.71 2.99 1.12
C THR A 407 -15.18 4.10 0.22
N PRO A 408 -15.76 4.34 -0.97
CA PRO A 408 -15.41 5.49 -1.79
C PRO A 408 -15.52 6.84 -1.07
N ALA A 409 -16.41 6.93 -0.05
CA ALA A 409 -16.58 8.12 0.77
C ALA A 409 -15.57 8.25 1.92
N GLY A 410 -14.71 7.24 2.14
CA GLY A 410 -13.68 7.26 3.18
C GLY A 410 -14.10 6.64 4.51
N GLU A 411 -15.28 6.01 4.60
CA GLU A 411 -15.67 5.27 5.81
C GLU A 411 -14.85 3.99 5.95
N ILE A 412 -14.21 3.76 7.10
CA ILE A 412 -13.54 2.50 7.41
C ILE A 412 -14.63 1.50 7.81
N VAL A 413 -14.79 0.42 7.04
CA VAL A 413 -15.82 -0.61 7.24
C VAL A 413 -15.24 -1.94 7.72
N TRP A 414 -13.94 -2.09 7.65
CA TRP A 414 -13.18 -3.20 8.23
C TRP A 414 -11.78 -2.72 8.63
N GLU A 415 -11.31 -3.18 9.77
CA GLU A 415 -9.97 -2.90 10.27
C GLU A 415 -9.41 -4.11 11.03
N TYR A 416 -8.15 -4.44 10.75
CA TYR A 416 -7.40 -5.50 11.41
C TYR A 416 -5.97 -5.06 11.67
N VAL A 417 -5.43 -5.40 12.85
CA VAL A 417 -4.04 -5.13 13.24
C VAL A 417 -3.30 -6.45 13.46
N ASN A 418 -2.21 -6.63 12.73
CA ASN A 418 -1.39 -7.83 12.73
C ASN A 418 -0.82 -8.15 14.13
N PRO A 419 -1.09 -9.36 14.70
CA PRO A 419 -0.55 -9.78 15.99
C PRO A 419 0.78 -10.52 15.90
N TYR A 420 1.34 -10.75 14.69
CA TYR A 420 2.49 -11.64 14.45
C TYR A 420 3.77 -10.83 14.19
N PRO A 421 4.54 -10.46 15.25
CA PRO A 421 5.70 -9.61 15.08
C PRO A 421 6.94 -10.38 14.65
N ARG A 422 7.84 -9.67 13.97
CA ARG A 422 9.24 -10.02 13.93
C ARG A 422 9.89 -9.63 15.26
N ARG A 423 10.60 -10.58 15.87
CA ARG A 423 11.41 -10.34 17.08
C ARG A 423 12.88 -10.37 16.70
N GLY A 424 13.64 -9.44 17.22
CA GLY A 424 15.05 -9.30 16.91
C GLY A 424 15.80 -8.54 18.00
N LYS A 425 16.99 -8.10 17.67
CA LYS A 425 17.79 -7.20 18.50
C LYS A 425 18.23 -6.03 17.65
N ASP A 426 18.26 -4.87 18.24
CA ASP A 426 18.86 -3.68 17.67
C ASP A 426 20.36 -3.91 17.44
N ALA A 427 20.86 -3.54 16.25
CA ALA A 427 22.23 -3.86 15.84
C ALA A 427 23.29 -3.06 16.63
N GLU A 428 22.93 -1.86 17.10
CA GLU A 428 23.86 -0.98 17.81
C GLU A 428 23.82 -1.21 19.32
N THR A 429 22.62 -1.34 19.87
CA THR A 429 22.42 -1.40 21.32
C THR A 429 22.25 -2.81 21.87
N GLY A 430 21.96 -3.79 21.01
CA GLY A 430 21.60 -5.16 21.40
C GLY A 430 20.23 -5.28 22.09
N ALA A 431 19.49 -4.19 22.21
CA ALA A 431 18.17 -4.17 22.85
C ALA A 431 17.16 -5.02 22.07
N PRO A 432 16.22 -5.70 22.75
CA PRO A 432 15.14 -6.43 22.06
C PRO A 432 14.31 -5.50 21.20
N THR A 433 14.04 -5.90 19.96
CA THR A 433 13.15 -5.20 19.03
C THR A 433 11.94 -6.05 18.68
N VAL A 434 10.81 -5.39 18.50
CA VAL A 434 9.55 -6.00 18.06
C VAL A 434 9.02 -5.16 16.92
N ASN A 435 8.75 -5.80 15.77
CA ASN A 435 8.25 -5.12 14.59
C ASN A 435 7.06 -5.89 13.99
N TYR A 436 5.92 -5.23 13.84
CA TYR A 436 4.66 -5.78 13.32
C TYR A 436 4.46 -5.54 11.84
N ASN A 437 5.45 -4.99 11.14
CA ASN A 437 5.30 -4.62 9.75
C ASN A 437 4.92 -5.81 8.86
N VAL A 438 4.10 -5.50 7.86
CA VAL A 438 3.72 -6.40 6.77
C VAL A 438 4.06 -5.70 5.46
N TYR A 439 4.78 -6.40 4.59
CA TYR A 439 5.20 -5.80 3.33
C TYR A 439 4.00 -5.49 2.44
N ARG A 440 3.14 -6.49 2.24
CA ARG A 440 1.90 -6.41 1.47
C ARG A 440 0.90 -7.44 1.97
N ALA A 441 -0.30 -6.98 2.32
CA ALA A 441 -1.47 -7.81 2.55
C ALA A 441 -2.38 -7.76 1.31
N GLN A 442 -3.07 -8.86 1.01
CA GLN A 442 -3.88 -9.00 -0.21
C GLN A 442 -5.24 -9.59 0.12
N PRO A 443 -6.35 -8.93 -0.29
CA PRO A 443 -7.67 -9.55 -0.26
C PRO A 443 -7.72 -10.68 -1.29
N VAL A 444 -8.28 -11.81 -0.91
CA VAL A 444 -8.39 -13.01 -1.75
C VAL A 444 -9.81 -13.52 -1.70
N PRO A 445 -10.50 -13.69 -2.85
CA PRO A 445 -11.87 -14.19 -2.87
C PRO A 445 -12.00 -15.55 -2.16
N TYR A 446 -13.13 -15.82 -1.53
CA TYR A 446 -13.36 -17.09 -0.82
C TYR A 446 -13.20 -18.31 -1.74
N GLU A 447 -13.59 -18.17 -3.01
CA GLU A 447 -13.52 -19.20 -4.03
C GLU A 447 -12.10 -19.61 -4.43
N TRP A 448 -11.11 -18.78 -4.09
CA TRP A 448 -9.71 -19.09 -4.31
C TRP A 448 -9.19 -20.19 -3.39
N ALA A 449 -9.69 -20.26 -2.18
CA ALA A 449 -9.33 -21.31 -1.23
C ALA A 449 -10.05 -22.63 -1.59
N PRO A 450 -9.52 -23.80 -1.16
CA PRO A 450 -10.23 -25.06 -1.28
C PRO A 450 -11.62 -25.03 -0.66
N ASP A 451 -12.56 -25.77 -1.26
CA ASP A 451 -13.94 -25.80 -0.81
C ASP A 451 -14.04 -26.27 0.65
N GLY A 452 -14.86 -25.58 1.45
CA GLY A 452 -15.01 -25.85 2.87
C GLY A 452 -13.97 -25.16 3.79
N THR A 453 -13.09 -24.32 3.24
CA THR A 453 -12.21 -23.48 4.06
C THR A 453 -13.04 -22.58 4.97
N PRO A 454 -12.85 -22.66 6.31
CA PRO A 454 -13.72 -21.96 7.25
C PRO A 454 -13.52 -20.45 7.21
N HIS A 455 -14.62 -19.71 7.27
CA HIS A 455 -14.65 -18.28 7.46
C HIS A 455 -15.91 -17.86 8.23
N SER A 456 -15.89 -16.65 8.76
CA SER A 456 -17.02 -16.08 9.48
C SER A 456 -17.22 -14.60 9.12
N GLU A 457 -18.47 -14.13 9.22
CA GLU A 457 -18.85 -12.75 8.90
C GLU A 457 -19.64 -12.18 10.08
N ILE A 458 -18.96 -12.10 11.23
CA ILE A 458 -19.57 -11.60 12.48
C ILE A 458 -19.16 -10.14 12.64
N ALA A 459 -20.16 -9.27 12.73
CA ALA A 459 -19.90 -7.84 12.90
C ALA A 459 -19.08 -7.55 14.16
N VAL A 460 -18.11 -6.64 14.03
CA VAL A 460 -17.28 -6.13 15.13
C VAL A 460 -17.48 -4.62 15.19
N VAL A 461 -18.13 -4.18 16.27
CA VAL A 461 -18.38 -2.76 16.52
C VAL A 461 -17.26 -2.23 17.41
N PRO A 462 -16.56 -1.15 17.02
CA PRO A 462 -15.55 -0.54 17.86
C PRO A 462 -16.21 -0.04 19.18
N PRO A 463 -15.47 -0.08 20.30
CA PRO A 463 -16.03 0.41 21.56
C PRO A 463 -16.37 1.90 21.48
N ASP A 464 -17.47 2.28 22.10
CA ASP A 464 -17.82 3.69 22.26
C ASP A 464 -16.91 4.33 23.31
N ASN A 465 -15.96 5.14 22.84
CA ASN A 465 -14.99 5.82 23.71
C ASN A 465 -15.69 6.78 24.69
N ALA A 466 -16.91 7.27 24.37
CA ALA A 466 -17.67 8.11 25.28
C ALA A 466 -18.25 7.32 26.48
N ALA A 467 -18.29 6.00 26.37
CA ALA A 467 -18.72 5.12 27.47
C ALA A 467 -17.59 4.81 28.48
N PHE A 468 -16.34 5.12 28.16
CA PHE A 468 -15.23 4.89 29.07
C PHE A 468 -15.15 5.96 30.15
N HIS A 469 -14.93 5.52 31.38
CA HIS A 469 -14.73 6.38 32.54
C HIS A 469 -13.38 6.10 33.19
N VAL A 470 -12.74 7.15 33.69
CA VAL A 470 -11.56 6.97 34.54
C VAL A 470 -12.00 6.20 35.79
N PRO A 471 -11.37 5.07 36.11
CA PRO A 471 -11.75 4.32 37.29
C PRO A 471 -11.61 5.17 38.54
N THR A 472 -12.68 5.28 39.31
CA THR A 472 -12.66 5.92 40.63
C THR A 472 -12.69 4.83 41.70
N LYS A 473 -12.02 5.05 42.83
CA LYS A 473 -12.21 4.17 43.98
C LYS A 473 -13.67 4.21 44.35
N GLU A 474 -14.31 3.05 44.41
CA GLU A 474 -15.64 2.94 45.03
C GLU A 474 -15.58 3.56 46.44
N LYS A 475 -16.55 4.41 46.75
CA LYS A 475 -16.63 5.05 48.05
C LYS A 475 -17.16 4.08 49.10
#